data_7f9e0566a30c818ad87c32f881d6b048
#
_entry.id   7f9e0566a30c818ad87c32f881d6b048
#
_cell.length_a   1.000
_cell.length_b   1.000
_cell.length_c   1.000
_cell.angle_alpha   90.00
_cell.angle_beta   90.00
_cell.angle_gamma   90.00
#
_symmetry.space_group_name_H-M   'P 1'
#
loop_
_entity.id
_entity.type
_entity.pdbx_description
1 polymer ?
#
loop_
_entity_poly.entity_id
_entity_poly.type
_entity_poly.pdbx_seq_one_letter_code
_entity_poly.pdbx_strand_id
1 'polypeptide(L)'
;FPAYERMTEELEQLKGSGKNEKGLVYFPKGKEYYELLARQSTGSRRSVEELKDLTRRQINEDLTAMEQVLGLTTKEAKEAAAVITDKKAEQILEQLKEGSKTAFPEPPQTKLEVKYVPEAMEEHLSPAFYMIPAIDNSQQNVIYINRARMGNDMTLFTTLAHEGYPGHLYQTIYYESTH
;
A
#
# COMPACT_ATOMS: atom_id res chain seq x y z
N PHE A 1 -1.43 27.53 17.29
CA PHE A 1 -0.02 27.06 17.31
C PHE A 1 0.87 28.00 16.50
N PRO A 2 1.42 29.10 17.11
CA PRO A 2 2.09 30.19 16.38
C PRO A 2 3.25 29.73 15.46
N ALA A 3 3.93 28.64 15.81
CA ALA A 3 5.04 28.11 15.00
C ALA A 3 4.53 27.51 13.65
N TYR A 4 3.38 26.84 13.66
CA TYR A 4 2.79 26.30 12.43
C TYR A 4 2.18 27.41 11.57
N GLU A 5 1.55 28.40 12.19
CA GLU A 5 1.01 29.57 11.49
C GLU A 5 2.12 30.32 10.75
N ARG A 6 3.23 30.60 11.44
CA ARG A 6 4.41 31.21 10.84
C ARG A 6 5.01 30.37 9.72
N MET A 7 5.11 29.05 9.91
CA MET A 7 5.62 28.16 8.86
C MET A 7 4.72 28.18 7.62
N THR A 8 3.41 28.21 7.81
CA THR A 8 2.44 28.31 6.71
C THR A 8 2.59 29.61 5.95
N GLU A 9 2.73 30.74 6.65
CA GLU A 9 2.94 32.06 6.05
C GLU A 9 4.26 32.11 5.24
N GLU A 10 5.32 31.58 5.77
CA GLU A 10 6.62 31.54 5.07
C GLU A 10 6.58 30.62 3.83
N LEU A 11 5.89 29.48 3.90
CA LEU A 11 5.71 28.58 2.75
C LEU A 11 4.83 29.22 1.66
N GLU A 12 3.78 29.91 2.02
CA GLU A 12 2.95 30.66 1.05
C GLU A 12 3.74 31.74 0.31
N GLN A 13 4.69 32.42 0.98
CA GLN A 13 5.59 33.39 0.32
C GLN A 13 6.52 32.73 -0.70
N LEU A 14 6.86 31.44 -0.50
CA LEU A 14 7.68 30.68 -1.45
C LEU A 14 6.89 30.12 -2.63
N LYS A 15 5.57 30.17 -2.58
CA LYS A 15 4.70 29.65 -3.64
C LYS A 15 4.98 30.37 -4.97
N GLY A 16 5.25 29.60 -6.01
CA GLY A 16 5.61 30.14 -7.33
C GLY A 16 7.04 30.66 -7.48
N SER A 17 7.86 30.64 -6.42
CA SER A 17 9.29 31.02 -6.50
C SER A 17 10.18 29.91 -7.08
N GLY A 18 9.67 28.70 -7.21
CA GLY A 18 10.39 27.55 -7.75
C GLY A 18 10.81 27.76 -9.21
N LYS A 19 12.08 27.51 -9.50
CA LYS A 19 12.66 27.64 -10.86
C LYS A 19 12.68 26.33 -11.64
N ASN A 20 12.14 25.25 -11.06
CA ASN A 20 12.21 23.92 -11.65
C ASN A 20 10.79 23.29 -11.77
N GLU A 21 10.04 23.79 -12.74
CA GLU A 21 8.66 23.33 -13.00
C GLU A 21 8.57 21.92 -13.62
N LYS A 22 9.65 21.41 -14.19
CA LYS A 22 9.68 20.13 -14.92
C LYS A 22 10.60 19.07 -14.31
N GLY A 23 10.97 19.22 -13.06
CA GLY A 23 11.75 18.23 -12.32
C GLY A 23 13.18 18.07 -12.83
N LEU A 24 13.71 16.85 -12.77
CA LEU A 24 15.12 16.56 -13.07
C LEU A 24 15.56 16.87 -14.50
N VAL A 25 14.65 17.02 -15.46
CA VAL A 25 14.97 17.33 -16.86
C VAL A 25 15.80 18.61 -17.01
N TYR A 26 15.61 19.57 -16.11
CA TYR A 26 16.31 20.86 -16.18
C TYR A 26 17.61 20.93 -15.39
N PHE A 27 17.95 19.93 -14.62
CA PHE A 27 19.22 19.90 -13.90
C PHE A 27 20.36 19.45 -14.84
N PRO A 28 21.57 20.05 -14.74
CA PRO A 28 22.69 19.71 -15.61
C PRO A 28 23.09 18.24 -15.66
N LYS A 29 22.79 17.47 -14.64
CA LYS A 29 23.02 16.02 -14.56
C LYS A 29 21.73 15.27 -14.14
N GLY A 30 20.60 15.83 -14.50
CA GLY A 30 19.30 15.29 -14.07
C GLY A 30 19.02 13.89 -14.61
N LYS A 31 19.47 13.59 -15.84
CA LYS A 31 19.34 12.25 -16.43
C LYS A 31 20.14 11.21 -15.65
N GLU A 32 21.41 11.49 -15.40
CA GLU A 32 22.31 10.58 -14.66
C GLU A 32 21.83 10.38 -13.23
N TYR A 33 21.31 11.43 -12.60
CA TYR A 33 20.71 11.34 -11.28
C TYR A 33 19.44 10.51 -11.27
N TYR A 34 18.58 10.66 -12.27
CA TYR A 34 17.39 9.81 -12.42
C TYR A 34 17.75 8.33 -12.60
N GLU A 35 18.77 8.03 -13.42
CA GLU A 35 19.27 6.66 -13.60
C GLU A 35 19.83 6.08 -12.29
N LEU A 36 20.53 6.91 -11.49
CA LEU A 36 20.99 6.49 -10.16
C LEU A 36 19.81 6.17 -9.24
N LEU A 37 18.80 7.03 -9.17
CA LEU A 37 17.60 6.80 -8.37
C LEU A 37 16.85 5.54 -8.81
N ALA A 38 16.71 5.33 -10.13
CA ALA A 38 16.09 4.12 -10.66
C ALA A 38 16.84 2.85 -10.23
N ARG A 39 18.18 2.86 -10.29
CA ARG A 39 19.01 1.74 -9.81
C ARG A 39 18.86 1.49 -8.31
N GLN A 40 18.83 2.54 -7.50
CA GLN A 40 18.66 2.44 -6.06
C GLN A 40 17.28 1.89 -5.70
N SER A 41 16.23 2.39 -6.34
CA SER A 41 14.85 1.99 -6.06
C SER A 41 14.52 0.56 -6.51
N THR A 42 15.08 0.14 -7.65
CA THR A 42 14.79 -1.19 -8.23
C THR A 42 15.81 -2.27 -7.84
N GLY A 43 16.96 -1.89 -7.27
CA GLY A 43 18.10 -2.80 -7.06
C GLY A 43 18.70 -3.34 -8.38
N SER A 44 18.25 -2.86 -9.54
CA SER A 44 18.64 -3.32 -10.86
C SER A 44 19.70 -2.43 -11.49
N ARG A 45 20.63 -3.05 -12.24
CA ARG A 45 21.61 -2.32 -13.06
C ARG A 45 21.13 -2.04 -14.49
N ARG A 46 19.87 -2.39 -14.81
CA ARG A 46 19.27 -2.14 -16.12
C ARG A 46 19.17 -0.62 -16.38
N SER A 47 19.29 -0.26 -17.66
CA SER A 47 19.00 1.10 -18.10
C SER A 47 17.51 1.45 -17.94
N VAL A 48 17.19 2.73 -17.97
CA VAL A 48 15.79 3.19 -17.90
C VAL A 48 14.96 2.62 -19.07
N GLU A 49 15.53 2.52 -20.27
CA GLU A 49 14.82 1.96 -21.43
C GLU A 49 14.55 0.45 -21.26
N GLU A 50 15.50 -0.32 -20.76
CA GLU A 50 15.29 -1.73 -20.45
C GLU A 50 14.23 -1.92 -19.37
N LEU A 51 14.19 -1.04 -18.34
CA LEU A 51 13.15 -1.07 -17.32
C LEU A 51 11.77 -0.73 -17.90
N LYS A 52 11.67 0.26 -18.79
CA LYS A 52 10.44 0.61 -19.51
C LYS A 52 9.93 -0.55 -20.36
N ASP A 53 10.80 -1.22 -21.08
CA ASP A 53 10.43 -2.35 -21.94
C ASP A 53 10.00 -3.57 -21.10
N LEU A 54 10.66 -3.80 -19.97
CA LEU A 54 10.24 -4.82 -19.00
C LEU A 54 8.85 -4.52 -18.44
N THR A 55 8.62 -3.28 -18.03
CA THR A 55 7.32 -2.84 -17.49
C THR A 55 6.20 -2.97 -18.54
N ARG A 56 6.46 -2.59 -19.79
CA ARG A 56 5.47 -2.75 -20.87
C ARG A 56 5.11 -4.21 -21.11
N ARG A 57 6.09 -5.11 -21.10
CA ARG A 57 5.82 -6.55 -21.24
C ARG A 57 4.99 -7.05 -20.08
N GLN A 58 5.37 -6.69 -18.84
CA GLN A 58 4.62 -7.10 -17.65
C GLN A 58 3.17 -6.61 -17.69
N ILE A 59 2.93 -5.34 -18.05
CA ILE A 59 1.57 -4.80 -18.21
C ILE A 59 0.75 -5.65 -19.20
N ASN A 60 1.32 -6.05 -20.32
CA ASN A 60 0.61 -6.86 -21.31
C ASN A 60 0.30 -8.27 -20.80
N GLU A 61 1.23 -8.88 -20.07
CA GLU A 61 1.04 -10.17 -19.41
C GLU A 61 -0.07 -10.08 -18.34
N ASP A 62 -0.04 -9.04 -17.52
CA ASP A 62 -1.04 -8.79 -16.48
C ASP A 62 -2.44 -8.53 -17.07
N LEU A 63 -2.53 -7.76 -18.15
CA LEU A 63 -3.79 -7.53 -18.86
C LEU A 63 -4.36 -8.84 -19.41
N THR A 64 -3.52 -9.70 -20.00
CA THR A 64 -3.94 -11.01 -20.51
C THR A 64 -4.42 -11.92 -19.37
N ALA A 65 -3.71 -11.93 -18.23
CA ALA A 65 -4.12 -12.68 -17.06
C ALA A 65 -5.45 -12.14 -16.48
N MET A 66 -5.61 -10.82 -16.44
CA MET A 66 -6.85 -10.17 -15.99
C MET A 66 -8.04 -10.54 -16.87
N GLU A 67 -7.88 -10.58 -18.19
CA GLU A 67 -8.93 -11.02 -19.14
C GLU A 67 -9.40 -12.45 -18.83
N GLN A 68 -8.47 -13.34 -18.49
CA GLN A 68 -8.80 -14.72 -18.10
C GLN A 68 -9.62 -14.78 -16.80
N VAL A 69 -9.26 -13.94 -15.81
CA VAL A 69 -10.01 -13.84 -14.54
C VAL A 69 -11.37 -13.20 -14.73
N LEU A 70 -11.48 -12.16 -15.57
CA LEU A 70 -12.76 -11.51 -15.88
C LEU A 70 -13.73 -12.42 -16.66
N GLY A 71 -13.23 -13.49 -17.28
CA GLY A 71 -14.03 -14.56 -17.89
C GLY A 71 -14.76 -15.46 -16.90
N LEU A 72 -14.58 -15.27 -15.58
CA LEU A 72 -15.35 -16.00 -14.55
C LEU A 72 -16.84 -15.73 -14.69
N THR A 73 -17.64 -16.76 -14.41
CA THR A 73 -19.08 -16.65 -14.52
C THR A 73 -19.65 -15.67 -13.50
N THR A 74 -20.78 -15.04 -13.82
CA THR A 74 -21.50 -14.14 -12.91
C THR A 74 -21.87 -14.83 -11.59
N LYS A 75 -22.03 -16.16 -11.60
CA LYS A 75 -22.33 -16.97 -10.41
C LYS A 75 -21.13 -17.03 -9.48
N GLU A 76 -19.94 -17.37 -10.00
CA GLU A 76 -18.68 -17.43 -9.22
C GLU A 76 -18.33 -16.08 -8.64
N ALA A 77 -18.49 -14.99 -9.39
CA ALA A 77 -18.29 -13.64 -8.91
C ALA A 77 -19.25 -13.28 -7.75
N LYS A 78 -20.53 -13.68 -7.83
CA LYS A 78 -21.52 -13.45 -6.76
C LYS A 78 -21.23 -14.30 -5.53
N GLU A 79 -20.81 -15.55 -5.68
CA GLU A 79 -20.42 -16.42 -4.57
C GLU A 79 -19.19 -15.85 -3.86
N ALA A 80 -18.18 -15.40 -4.59
CA ALA A 80 -17.01 -14.73 -4.01
C ALA A 80 -17.39 -13.44 -3.26
N ALA A 81 -18.24 -12.59 -3.84
CA ALA A 81 -18.71 -11.37 -3.20
C ALA A 81 -19.53 -11.65 -1.92
N ALA A 82 -20.36 -12.66 -1.88
CA ALA A 82 -21.16 -13.02 -0.72
C ALA A 82 -20.33 -13.40 0.51
N VAL A 83 -19.12 -13.89 0.32
CA VAL A 83 -18.20 -14.27 1.42
C VAL A 83 -17.69 -13.06 2.20
N ILE A 84 -17.68 -11.88 1.58
CA ILE A 84 -17.08 -10.64 2.16
C ILE A 84 -18.12 -9.60 2.58
N THR A 85 -19.40 -9.80 2.23
CA THR A 85 -20.46 -8.81 2.49
C THR A 85 -20.76 -8.69 3.98
N ASP A 86 -21.00 -7.45 4.45
CA ASP A 86 -21.43 -7.10 5.80
C ASP A 86 -20.51 -7.57 6.95
N LYS A 87 -19.23 -7.78 6.69
CA LYS A 87 -18.28 -8.16 7.72
C LYS A 87 -17.54 -6.96 8.32
N LYS A 88 -17.28 -7.05 9.63
CA LYS A 88 -16.39 -6.11 10.31
C LYS A 88 -14.93 -6.37 9.91
N ALA A 89 -14.09 -5.34 10.00
CA ALA A 89 -12.68 -5.42 9.65
C ALA A 89 -11.94 -6.56 10.38
N GLU A 90 -12.21 -6.75 11.67
CA GLU A 90 -11.61 -7.81 12.48
C GLU A 90 -11.99 -9.22 11.99
N GLN A 91 -13.23 -9.38 11.53
CA GLN A 91 -13.72 -10.66 10.99
C GLN A 91 -13.08 -10.95 9.62
N ILE A 92 -12.88 -9.91 8.80
CA ILE A 92 -12.17 -10.03 7.51
C ILE A 92 -10.72 -10.41 7.75
N LEU A 93 -10.03 -9.75 8.68
CA LEU A 93 -8.64 -10.04 9.01
C LEU A 93 -8.45 -11.47 9.54
N GLU A 94 -9.36 -11.97 10.37
CA GLU A 94 -9.31 -13.35 10.83
C GLU A 94 -9.55 -14.35 9.68
N GLN A 95 -10.51 -14.07 8.81
CA GLN A 95 -10.76 -14.89 7.61
C GLN A 95 -9.55 -14.92 6.67
N LEU A 96 -8.90 -13.77 6.46
CA LEU A 96 -7.71 -13.66 5.63
C LEU A 96 -6.53 -14.41 6.25
N LYS A 97 -6.35 -14.32 7.57
CA LYS A 97 -5.34 -15.06 8.32
C LYS A 97 -5.51 -16.57 8.16
N GLU A 98 -6.71 -17.08 8.36
CA GLU A 98 -7.00 -18.50 8.17
C GLU A 98 -6.82 -18.94 6.71
N GLY A 99 -7.32 -18.16 5.75
CA GLY A 99 -7.17 -18.45 4.33
C GLY A 99 -5.72 -18.44 3.86
N SER A 100 -4.87 -17.61 4.44
CA SER A 100 -3.46 -17.52 4.06
C SER A 100 -2.64 -18.77 4.42
N LYS A 101 -3.06 -19.54 5.42
CA LYS A 101 -2.37 -20.77 5.86
C LYS A 101 -2.27 -21.85 4.78
N THR A 102 -3.10 -21.79 3.75
CA THR A 102 -3.06 -22.74 2.62
C THR A 102 -1.92 -22.50 1.65
N ALA A 103 -1.40 -21.26 1.59
CA ALA A 103 -0.41 -20.84 0.61
C ALA A 103 0.87 -20.23 1.25
N PHE A 104 0.81 -19.88 2.53
CA PHE A 104 1.90 -19.23 3.26
C PHE A 104 2.20 -19.99 4.57
N PRO A 105 3.42 -19.90 5.10
CA PRO A 105 3.75 -20.39 6.43
C PRO A 105 2.84 -19.80 7.51
N GLU A 106 2.64 -20.52 8.60
CA GLU A 106 1.79 -20.04 9.69
C GLU A 106 2.35 -18.74 10.28
N PRO A 107 1.52 -17.67 10.38
CA PRO A 107 1.97 -16.41 10.93
C PRO A 107 2.26 -16.52 12.43
N PRO A 108 3.31 -15.85 12.92
CA PRO A 108 3.58 -15.75 14.35
C PRO A 108 2.39 -15.17 15.13
N GLN A 109 2.29 -15.54 16.38
CA GLN A 109 1.31 -14.97 17.30
C GLN A 109 1.65 -13.48 17.54
N THR A 110 0.69 -12.60 17.34
CA THR A 110 0.84 -11.17 17.60
C THR A 110 -0.49 -10.55 18.01
N LYS A 111 -0.41 -9.38 18.64
CA LYS A 111 -1.60 -8.57 18.93
C LYS A 111 -1.85 -7.64 17.76
N LEU A 112 -3.07 -7.66 17.25
CA LEU A 112 -3.52 -6.76 16.18
C LEU A 112 -4.70 -5.93 16.69
N GLU A 113 -4.59 -4.64 16.55
CA GLU A 113 -5.66 -3.68 16.82
C GLU A 113 -6.08 -2.99 15.53
N VAL A 114 -7.38 -2.85 15.31
CA VAL A 114 -7.94 -2.05 14.23
C VAL A 114 -8.35 -0.70 14.80
N LYS A 115 -7.85 0.36 14.20
CA LYS A 115 -8.20 1.75 14.53
C LYS A 115 -8.77 2.46 13.32
N TYR A 116 -9.43 3.58 13.58
CA TYR A 116 -9.96 4.42 12.51
C TYR A 116 -9.20 5.74 12.46
N VAL A 117 -8.99 6.21 11.23
CA VAL A 117 -8.37 7.52 10.99
C VAL A 117 -9.27 8.60 11.60
N PRO A 118 -8.72 9.59 12.34
CA PRO A 118 -9.49 10.77 12.78
C PRO A 118 -10.06 11.53 11.58
N GLU A 119 -11.31 11.99 11.69
CA GLU A 119 -12.04 12.69 10.63
C GLU A 119 -11.23 13.84 9.99
N ALA A 120 -10.52 14.62 10.80
CA ALA A 120 -9.68 15.72 10.32
C ALA A 120 -8.50 15.29 9.41
N MET A 121 -8.19 14.01 9.35
CA MET A 121 -7.08 13.45 8.54
C MET A 121 -7.57 12.60 7.37
N GLU A 122 -8.85 12.29 7.28
CA GLU A 122 -9.41 11.37 6.30
C GLU A 122 -9.16 11.81 4.85
N GLU A 123 -9.21 13.12 4.59
CA GLU A 123 -8.97 13.68 3.25
C GLU A 123 -7.53 13.41 2.76
N HIS A 124 -6.58 13.31 3.67
CA HIS A 124 -5.14 13.29 3.38
C HIS A 124 -4.49 11.91 3.48
N LEU A 125 -5.23 10.89 3.95
CA LEU A 125 -4.68 9.56 4.17
C LEU A 125 -5.28 8.52 3.22
N SER A 126 -4.51 7.46 2.98
CA SER A 126 -4.91 6.29 2.18
C SER A 126 -6.12 5.55 2.79
N PRO A 127 -6.79 4.67 2.02
CA PRO A 127 -7.94 3.89 2.50
C PRO A 127 -7.69 3.07 3.76
N ALA A 128 -6.52 2.46 3.89
CA ALA A 128 -5.99 1.92 5.13
C ALA A 128 -4.47 1.93 5.11
N PHE A 129 -3.84 1.67 6.24
CA PHE A 129 -2.40 1.47 6.35
C PHE A 129 -2.05 0.68 7.61
N TYR A 130 -1.07 -0.20 7.45
CA TYR A 130 -0.44 -0.89 8.56
C TYR A 130 0.63 -0.01 9.19
N MET A 131 0.58 0.11 10.51
CA MET A 131 1.58 0.86 11.26
C MET A 131 2.62 -0.11 11.80
N ILE A 132 3.82 -0.06 11.23
CA ILE A 132 4.95 -0.87 11.70
C ILE A 132 5.22 -0.54 13.17
N PRO A 133 5.25 -1.53 14.06
CA PRO A 133 5.45 -1.31 15.48
C PRO A 133 6.87 -0.83 15.78
N ALA A 134 7.06 -0.28 16.97
CA ALA A 134 8.39 0.03 17.47
C ALA A 134 9.22 -1.27 17.66
N ILE A 135 10.52 -1.21 17.37
CA ILE A 135 11.42 -2.38 17.45
C ILE A 135 11.42 -3.03 18.84
N ASP A 136 11.29 -2.24 19.89
CA ASP A 136 11.22 -2.68 21.28
C ASP A 136 9.82 -3.18 21.71
N ASN A 137 8.83 -3.08 20.83
CA ASN A 137 7.45 -3.52 21.09
C ASN A 137 6.78 -4.09 19.82
N SER A 138 7.45 -4.97 19.11
CA SER A 138 7.00 -5.58 17.84
C SER A 138 5.71 -6.41 17.95
N GLN A 139 5.27 -6.70 19.18
CA GLN A 139 4.04 -7.47 19.42
C GLN A 139 2.75 -6.65 19.28
N GLN A 140 2.82 -5.32 19.27
CA GLN A 140 1.64 -4.45 19.15
C GLN A 140 1.52 -3.90 17.72
N ASN A 141 0.67 -4.52 16.93
CA ASN A 141 0.45 -4.15 15.56
C ASN A 141 -0.88 -3.42 15.40
N VAL A 142 -0.91 -2.40 14.56
CA VAL A 142 -2.10 -1.58 14.32
C VAL A 142 -2.35 -1.43 12.83
N ILE A 143 -3.60 -1.65 12.42
CA ILE A 143 -4.08 -1.26 11.08
C ILE A 143 -5.07 -0.11 11.27
N TYR A 144 -4.81 1.01 10.60
CA TYR A 144 -5.73 2.14 10.52
C TYR A 144 -6.60 2.03 9.29
N ILE A 145 -7.90 2.31 9.43
CA ILE A 145 -8.89 2.32 8.35
C ILE A 145 -9.42 3.74 8.20
N ASN A 146 -9.40 4.24 6.99
CA ASN A 146 -10.00 5.52 6.60
C ASN A 146 -11.42 5.30 6.08
N ARG A 147 -12.41 5.62 6.89
CA ARG A 147 -13.82 5.39 6.54
C ARG A 147 -14.28 6.17 5.33
N ALA A 148 -13.79 7.40 5.16
CA ALA A 148 -14.17 8.25 4.03
C ALA A 148 -13.67 7.72 2.68
N ARG A 149 -12.65 6.86 2.69
CA ARG A 149 -12.05 6.27 1.48
C ARG A 149 -12.45 4.82 1.23
N MET A 150 -13.25 4.23 2.12
CA MET A 150 -13.71 2.84 2.02
C MET A 150 -15.03 2.80 1.25
N GLY A 151 -14.97 2.56 -0.06
CA GLY A 151 -16.12 2.66 -0.97
C GLY A 151 -17.11 1.51 -0.88
N ASN A 152 -16.66 0.28 -0.61
CA ASN A 152 -17.50 -0.93 -0.51
C ASN A 152 -16.74 -2.08 0.17
N ASP A 153 -17.45 -3.20 0.42
CA ASP A 153 -16.92 -4.38 1.09
C ASP A 153 -15.74 -5.02 0.35
N MET A 154 -15.75 -5.02 -0.97
CA MET A 154 -14.63 -5.54 -1.78
C MET A 154 -13.38 -4.69 -1.58
N THR A 155 -13.52 -3.36 -1.59
CA THR A 155 -12.41 -2.44 -1.31
C THR A 155 -11.86 -2.67 0.10
N LEU A 156 -12.73 -2.81 1.10
CA LEU A 156 -12.32 -3.12 2.46
C LEU A 156 -11.57 -4.45 2.53
N PHE A 157 -12.11 -5.51 1.93
CA PHE A 157 -11.50 -6.83 1.93
C PHE A 157 -10.11 -6.84 1.28
N THR A 158 -9.99 -6.30 0.07
CA THR A 158 -8.72 -6.28 -0.67
C THR A 158 -7.67 -5.38 0.00
N THR A 159 -8.10 -4.24 0.57
CA THR A 159 -7.21 -3.37 1.32
C THR A 159 -6.71 -4.05 2.60
N LEU A 160 -7.59 -4.73 3.35
CA LEU A 160 -7.19 -5.47 4.54
C LEU A 160 -6.33 -6.70 4.22
N ALA A 161 -6.48 -7.32 3.05
CA ALA A 161 -5.55 -8.33 2.58
C ALA A 161 -4.14 -7.75 2.34
N HIS A 162 -4.07 -6.55 1.77
CA HIS A 162 -2.82 -5.84 1.52
C HIS A 162 -2.14 -5.37 2.81
N GLU A 163 -2.89 -4.79 3.74
CA GLU A 163 -2.33 -4.27 5.00
C GLU A 163 -2.12 -5.36 6.07
N GLY A 164 -2.95 -6.41 6.07
CA GLY A 164 -2.98 -7.47 7.07
C GLY A 164 -2.36 -8.77 6.62
N TYR A 165 -3.23 -9.72 6.20
CA TYR A 165 -2.86 -11.09 5.81
C TYR A 165 -3.30 -11.40 4.37
N PRO A 166 -2.36 -11.84 3.50
CA PRO A 166 -0.93 -12.09 3.70
C PRO A 166 -0.01 -10.87 3.41
N GLY A 167 -0.49 -9.65 3.63
CA GLY A 167 0.17 -8.41 3.28
C GLY A 167 1.24 -7.93 4.26
N HIS A 168 1.29 -6.61 4.47
CA HIS A 168 2.36 -5.93 5.21
C HIS A 168 2.55 -6.43 6.65
N LEU A 169 1.47 -6.60 7.40
CA LEU A 169 1.53 -7.14 8.77
C LEU A 169 2.18 -8.53 8.77
N TYR A 170 1.66 -9.45 7.93
CA TYR A 170 2.20 -10.80 7.84
C TYR A 170 3.69 -10.80 7.52
N GLN A 171 4.09 -10.04 6.49
CA GLN A 171 5.49 -9.94 6.08
C GLN A 171 6.39 -9.46 7.22
N THR A 172 5.96 -8.41 7.93
CA THR A 172 6.74 -7.82 9.03
C THR A 172 6.93 -8.80 10.17
N ILE A 173 5.84 -9.36 10.73
CA ILE A 173 5.92 -10.26 11.88
C ILE A 173 6.61 -11.59 11.55
N TYR A 174 6.47 -12.07 10.31
CA TYR A 174 7.15 -13.29 9.88
C TYR A 174 8.64 -13.05 9.73
N TYR A 175 9.04 -11.95 9.11
CA TYR A 175 10.46 -11.58 8.97
C TYR A 175 11.14 -11.43 10.33
N GLU A 176 10.54 -10.69 11.26
CA GLU A 176 11.06 -10.49 12.61
C GLU A 176 11.18 -11.81 13.42
N SER A 177 10.30 -12.78 13.16
CA SER A 177 10.34 -14.07 13.84
C SER A 177 11.43 -15.01 13.34
N THR A 178 11.99 -14.74 12.13
CA THR A 178 12.95 -15.62 11.45
C THR A 178 14.35 -15.02 11.37
N HIS A 179 14.53 -13.75 11.70
CA HIS A 179 15.80 -13.02 11.64
C HIS A 179 16.08 -12.27 12.92
#